data_5914314ac28d0fba881a6aa1fd52a3d5
#
_entry.id   5914314ac28d0fba881a6aa1fd52a3d5
#
_cell.length_a   1.000
_cell.length_b   1.000
_cell.length_c   1.000
_cell.angle_alpha   90.00
_cell.angle_beta   90.00
_cell.angle_gamma   90.00
#
_symmetry.space_group_name_H-M   'P 1'
#
loop_
_entity.id
_entity.type
_entity.pdbx_description
1 polymer ?
#
loop_
_entity_poly.entity_id
_entity_poly.type
_entity_poly.pdbx_seq_one_letter_code
_entity_poly.pdbx_strand_id
1 'polypeptide(L)'
;MDGGHLEASYAYQAGADYATVLGVSDILTIKGALKAAIEFDRKLVVDMICVENLPSRIAQLEELGVDYLAVHTAADAQAAGREPIQDLEVMTACAKKTPIAVAGGINSKTVGKYVALKPEIIIVGSGIGHAEDPLAEAKAIKSALL
;
A
#
# COMPACT_ATOMS: atom_id res chain seq x y z
N MET A 1 10.01 -11.79 -5.11
CA MET A 1 8.97 -12.26 -6.05
C MET A 1 9.53 -12.17 -7.45
N ASP A 2 9.64 -13.29 -8.13
CA ASP A 2 10.05 -13.38 -9.54
C ASP A 2 8.97 -14.07 -10.42
N GLY A 3 8.09 -14.84 -9.79
CA GLY A 3 6.95 -15.48 -10.41
C GLY A 3 5.62 -14.76 -10.12
N GLY A 4 5.50 -13.48 -10.50
CA GLY A 4 4.37 -12.64 -10.11
C GLY A 4 2.99 -13.26 -10.36
N HIS A 5 2.76 -13.87 -11.52
CA HIS A 5 1.51 -14.56 -11.81
C HIS A 5 1.25 -15.75 -10.88
N LEU A 6 2.25 -16.61 -10.71
CA LEU A 6 2.13 -17.83 -9.91
C LEU A 6 1.87 -17.51 -8.42
N GLU A 7 2.67 -16.61 -7.86
CA GLU A 7 2.58 -16.24 -6.45
C GLU A 7 1.27 -15.52 -6.13
N ALA A 8 0.84 -14.57 -6.99
CA ALA A 8 -0.44 -13.90 -6.83
C ALA A 8 -1.62 -14.89 -6.99
N SER A 9 -1.53 -15.83 -7.94
CA SER A 9 -2.55 -16.87 -8.10
C SER A 9 -2.72 -17.72 -6.84
N TYR A 10 -1.63 -18.11 -6.18
CA TYR A 10 -1.72 -18.85 -4.92
C TYR A 10 -2.40 -18.04 -3.80
N ALA A 11 -2.10 -16.75 -3.70
CA ALA A 11 -2.78 -15.88 -2.73
C ALA A 11 -4.29 -15.82 -2.99
N TYR A 12 -4.70 -15.63 -4.23
CA TYR A 12 -6.12 -15.55 -4.60
C TYR A 12 -6.83 -16.90 -4.45
N GLN A 13 -6.19 -18.02 -4.79
CA GLN A 13 -6.72 -19.36 -4.53
C GLN A 13 -6.92 -19.65 -3.04
N ALA A 14 -6.06 -19.09 -2.19
CA ALA A 14 -6.20 -19.16 -0.74
C ALA A 14 -7.29 -18.24 -0.17
N GLY A 15 -7.97 -17.45 -1.02
CA GLY A 15 -9.08 -16.59 -0.65
C GLY A 15 -8.71 -15.13 -0.40
N ALA A 16 -7.52 -14.67 -0.78
CA ALA A 16 -7.17 -13.26 -0.67
C ALA A 16 -7.98 -12.41 -1.67
N ASP A 17 -8.50 -11.28 -1.21
CA ASP A 17 -9.15 -10.27 -2.07
C ASP A 17 -8.12 -9.32 -2.67
N TYR A 18 -6.99 -9.13 -1.98
CA TYR A 18 -5.87 -8.30 -2.40
C TYR A 18 -4.57 -9.08 -2.32
N ALA A 19 -3.72 -8.95 -3.34
CA ALA A 19 -2.33 -9.40 -3.27
C ALA A 19 -1.40 -8.19 -3.48
N THR A 20 -0.19 -8.26 -2.91
CA THR A 20 0.81 -7.19 -3.04
C THR A 20 2.00 -7.63 -3.87
N VAL A 21 2.55 -6.71 -4.67
CA VAL A 21 3.81 -6.85 -5.37
C VAL A 21 4.66 -5.61 -5.14
N LEU A 22 5.98 -5.77 -5.04
CA LEU A 22 6.87 -4.62 -4.84
C LEU A 22 6.99 -3.78 -6.11
N GLY A 23 6.87 -2.47 -5.98
CA GLY A 23 7.04 -1.51 -7.06
C GLY A 23 8.46 -1.46 -7.65
N VAL A 24 9.46 -1.95 -6.92
CA VAL A 24 10.84 -2.12 -7.40
C VAL A 24 11.05 -3.39 -8.22
N SER A 25 10.06 -4.29 -8.29
CA SER A 25 10.16 -5.51 -9.10
C SER A 25 10.22 -5.19 -10.58
N ASP A 26 10.73 -6.15 -11.39
CA ASP A 26 10.66 -6.05 -12.83
C ASP A 26 9.21 -5.84 -13.30
N ILE A 27 9.05 -5.04 -14.36
CA ILE A 27 7.71 -4.71 -14.87
C ILE A 27 6.94 -5.95 -15.36
N LEU A 28 7.65 -6.98 -15.84
CA LEU A 28 7.03 -8.24 -16.27
C LEU A 28 6.49 -9.03 -15.06
N THR A 29 7.15 -8.95 -13.91
CA THR A 29 6.66 -9.54 -12.66
C THR A 29 5.36 -8.86 -12.23
N ILE A 30 5.30 -7.54 -12.28
CA ILE A 30 4.08 -6.78 -11.95
C ILE A 30 2.95 -7.08 -12.94
N LYS A 31 3.26 -7.15 -14.24
CA LYS A 31 2.29 -7.58 -15.28
C LYS A 31 1.76 -8.98 -15.01
N GLY A 32 2.63 -9.90 -14.59
CA GLY A 32 2.23 -11.25 -14.21
C GLY A 32 1.25 -11.26 -13.05
N ALA A 33 1.55 -10.53 -11.98
CA ALA A 33 0.67 -10.41 -10.82
C ALA A 33 -0.67 -9.74 -11.17
N LEU A 34 -0.66 -8.70 -12.00
CA LEU A 34 -1.88 -8.04 -12.48
C LEU A 34 -2.74 -8.99 -13.33
N LYS A 35 -2.13 -9.79 -14.19
CA LYS A 35 -2.83 -10.81 -14.98
C LYS A 35 -3.55 -11.80 -14.06
N ALA A 36 -2.90 -12.28 -12.99
CA ALA A 36 -3.55 -13.14 -12.00
C ALA A 36 -4.72 -12.41 -11.31
N ALA A 37 -4.57 -11.15 -10.90
CA ALA A 37 -5.65 -10.37 -10.29
C ALA A 37 -6.89 -10.32 -11.21
N ILE A 38 -6.70 -10.07 -12.50
CA ILE A 38 -7.77 -10.05 -13.50
C ILE A 38 -8.42 -11.43 -13.64
N GLU A 39 -7.63 -12.50 -13.75
CA GLU A 39 -8.13 -13.88 -13.91
C GLU A 39 -8.98 -14.35 -12.72
N PHE A 40 -8.65 -13.90 -11.51
CA PHE A 40 -9.37 -14.27 -10.28
C PHE A 40 -10.45 -13.25 -9.87
N ASP A 41 -10.65 -12.17 -10.64
CA ASP A 41 -11.52 -11.05 -10.27
C ASP A 41 -11.17 -10.50 -8.86
N ARG A 42 -9.88 -10.24 -8.66
CA ARG A 42 -9.28 -9.73 -7.43
C ARG A 42 -8.46 -8.47 -7.68
N LYS A 43 -7.85 -7.92 -6.65
CA LYS A 43 -7.15 -6.64 -6.68
C LYS A 43 -5.65 -6.80 -6.47
N LEU A 44 -4.87 -6.02 -7.23
CA LEU A 44 -3.43 -5.92 -7.07
C LEU A 44 -3.05 -4.58 -6.43
N VAL A 45 -2.28 -4.64 -5.36
CA VAL A 45 -1.65 -3.50 -4.72
C VAL A 45 -0.16 -3.49 -5.05
N VAL A 46 0.35 -2.40 -5.59
CA VAL A 46 1.79 -2.23 -5.82
C VAL A 46 2.39 -1.44 -4.66
N ASP A 47 3.21 -2.10 -3.85
CA ASP A 47 3.91 -1.50 -2.71
C ASP A 47 5.12 -0.71 -3.20
N MET A 48 5.12 0.60 -2.98
CA MET A 48 6.12 1.54 -3.49
C MET A 48 7.35 1.69 -2.57
N ILE A 49 7.51 0.79 -1.59
CA ILE A 49 8.69 0.76 -0.73
C ILE A 49 9.97 0.73 -1.58
N CYS A 50 10.96 1.51 -1.21
CA CYS A 50 12.26 1.60 -1.88
C CYS A 50 12.23 2.03 -3.37
N VAL A 51 11.12 2.53 -3.88
CA VAL A 51 11.07 3.11 -5.23
C VAL A 51 11.71 4.50 -5.18
N GLU A 52 12.84 4.68 -5.87
CA GLU A 52 13.62 5.93 -5.86
C GLU A 52 12.94 7.06 -6.66
N ASN A 53 12.36 6.73 -7.83
CA ASN A 53 11.71 7.71 -8.70
C ASN A 53 10.20 7.44 -8.74
N LEU A 54 9.49 7.90 -7.70
CA LEU A 54 8.05 7.73 -7.56
C LEU A 54 7.27 8.26 -8.77
N PRO A 55 7.48 9.50 -9.27
CA PRO A 55 6.68 10.02 -10.38
C PRO A 55 6.75 9.15 -11.65
N SER A 56 7.95 8.73 -12.03
CA SER A 56 8.16 7.91 -13.22
C SER A 56 7.53 6.52 -13.06
N ARG A 57 7.70 5.92 -11.87
CA ARG A 57 7.16 4.59 -11.62
C ARG A 57 5.64 4.59 -11.54
N ILE A 58 5.05 5.60 -10.91
CA ILE A 58 3.59 5.78 -10.84
C ILE A 58 3.02 5.87 -12.26
N ALA A 59 3.57 6.73 -13.11
CA ALA A 59 3.07 6.86 -14.49
C ALA A 59 3.09 5.51 -15.24
N GLN A 60 4.18 4.72 -15.11
CA GLN A 60 4.30 3.41 -15.72
C GLN A 60 3.25 2.42 -15.17
N LEU A 61 2.98 2.45 -13.86
CA LEU A 61 2.01 1.56 -13.22
C LEU A 61 0.56 1.96 -13.55
N GLU A 62 0.28 3.25 -13.67
CA GLU A 62 -1.02 3.75 -14.12
C GLU A 62 -1.34 3.36 -15.58
N GLU A 63 -0.32 3.34 -16.46
CA GLU A 63 -0.47 2.81 -17.82
C GLU A 63 -0.81 1.32 -17.85
N LEU A 64 -0.30 0.54 -16.88
CA LEU A 64 -0.65 -0.88 -16.74
C LEU A 64 -2.06 -1.10 -16.20
N GLY A 65 -2.63 -0.12 -15.50
CA GLY A 65 -3.95 -0.24 -14.89
C GLY A 65 -3.95 -1.05 -13.60
N VAL A 66 -2.92 -0.92 -12.75
CA VAL A 66 -2.91 -1.53 -11.41
C VAL A 66 -4.00 -0.96 -10.54
N ASP A 67 -4.54 -1.75 -9.61
CA ASP A 67 -5.71 -1.34 -8.83
C ASP A 67 -5.37 -0.33 -7.73
N TYR A 68 -4.22 -0.49 -7.04
CA TYR A 68 -3.78 0.38 -5.95
C TYR A 68 -2.28 0.57 -5.95
N LEU A 69 -1.84 1.74 -5.48
CA LEU A 69 -0.45 2.04 -5.14
C LEU A 69 -0.35 2.22 -3.63
N ALA A 70 0.59 1.55 -2.96
CA ALA A 70 0.76 1.68 -1.52
C ALA A 70 2.02 2.46 -1.15
N VAL A 71 1.86 3.53 -0.39
CA VAL A 71 2.97 4.18 0.33
C VAL A 71 3.36 3.28 1.49
N HIS A 72 4.62 2.94 1.58
CA HIS A 72 5.12 2.13 2.68
C HIS A 72 6.52 2.58 3.10
N THR A 73 6.67 2.99 4.34
CA THR A 73 7.97 3.31 4.93
C THR A 73 8.46 2.11 5.73
N ALA A 74 9.66 1.61 5.41
CA ALA A 74 10.27 0.48 6.09
C ALA A 74 10.42 0.75 7.60
N ALA A 75 10.31 -0.31 8.42
CA ALA A 75 10.40 -0.19 9.89
C ALA A 75 11.72 0.44 10.35
N ASP A 76 12.84 0.08 9.73
CA ASP A 76 14.15 0.67 10.04
C ASP A 76 14.22 2.15 9.68
N ALA A 77 13.59 2.57 8.59
CA ALA A 77 13.50 3.97 8.21
C ALA A 77 12.60 4.76 9.17
N GLN A 78 11.51 4.15 9.66
CA GLN A 78 10.67 4.73 10.71
C GLN A 78 11.45 4.90 12.02
N ALA A 79 12.23 3.91 12.42
CA ALA A 79 13.10 4.00 13.59
C ALA A 79 14.14 5.13 13.47
N ALA A 80 14.57 5.46 12.25
CA ALA A 80 15.42 6.60 11.93
C ALA A 80 14.66 7.94 11.80
N GLY A 81 13.35 7.96 12.10
CA GLY A 81 12.52 9.17 12.08
C GLY A 81 11.87 9.50 10.73
N ARG A 82 11.96 8.62 9.72
CA ARG A 82 11.25 8.82 8.45
C ARG A 82 9.78 8.46 8.62
N GLU A 83 8.92 9.30 8.08
CA GLU A 83 7.48 9.09 8.09
C GLU A 83 6.93 8.90 6.68
N PRO A 84 5.85 8.09 6.49
CA PRO A 84 5.25 7.88 5.18
C PRO A 84 4.52 9.12 4.62
N ILE A 85 4.32 10.16 5.43
CA ILE A 85 3.55 11.34 5.04
C ILE A 85 4.14 12.04 3.81
N GLN A 86 5.48 12.15 3.73
CA GLN A 86 6.17 12.84 2.64
C GLN A 86 6.01 12.08 1.31
N ASP A 87 6.16 10.75 1.35
CA ASP A 87 5.97 9.90 0.17
C ASP A 87 4.48 9.90 -0.24
N LEU A 88 3.55 9.95 0.73
CA LEU A 88 2.12 10.06 0.46
C LEU A 88 1.77 11.38 -0.25
N GLU A 89 2.33 12.51 0.19
CA GLU A 89 2.16 13.82 -0.48
C GLU A 89 2.63 13.77 -1.93
N VAL A 90 3.81 13.21 -2.16
CA VAL A 90 4.37 13.06 -3.52
C VAL A 90 3.47 12.15 -4.37
N MET A 91 3.07 10.99 -3.84
CA MET A 91 2.24 10.05 -4.58
C MET A 91 0.86 10.62 -4.89
N THR A 92 0.23 11.31 -3.94
CA THR A 92 -1.06 11.98 -4.12
C THR A 92 -0.99 13.08 -5.18
N ALA A 93 0.13 13.78 -5.27
CA ALA A 93 0.34 14.80 -6.31
C ALA A 93 0.59 14.20 -7.71
N CYS A 94 1.18 13.01 -7.78
CA CYS A 94 1.59 12.36 -9.04
C CYS A 94 0.53 11.40 -9.60
N ALA A 95 -0.14 10.62 -8.75
CA ALA A 95 -1.16 9.66 -9.17
C ALA A 95 -2.42 10.40 -9.66
N LYS A 96 -2.85 10.05 -10.88
CA LYS A 96 -3.99 10.70 -11.55
C LYS A 96 -5.23 9.82 -11.58
N LYS A 97 -5.05 8.51 -11.53
CA LYS A 97 -6.12 7.53 -11.74
C LYS A 97 -6.14 6.44 -10.68
N THR A 98 -4.98 6.03 -10.18
CA THR A 98 -4.86 4.89 -9.28
C THR A 98 -5.01 5.35 -7.83
N PRO A 99 -5.95 4.80 -7.07
CA PRO A 99 -6.12 5.11 -5.65
C PRO A 99 -4.91 4.68 -4.83
N ILE A 100 -4.68 5.40 -3.72
CA ILE A 100 -3.50 5.24 -2.89
C ILE A 100 -3.88 4.61 -1.56
N ALA A 101 -3.11 3.60 -1.16
CA ALA A 101 -3.05 3.07 0.19
C ALA A 101 -1.84 3.65 0.93
N VAL A 102 -1.90 3.77 2.25
CA VAL A 102 -0.77 4.19 3.07
C VAL A 102 -0.55 3.25 4.24
N ALA A 103 0.73 2.89 4.47
CA ALA A 103 1.18 2.02 5.56
C ALA A 103 2.44 2.57 6.22
N GLY A 104 2.65 2.21 7.49
CA GLY A 104 3.88 2.47 8.24
C GLY A 104 3.71 3.43 9.41
N GLY A 105 3.88 2.94 10.65
CA GLY A 105 3.90 3.73 11.88
C GLY A 105 2.60 4.46 12.23
N ILE A 106 1.48 4.08 11.63
CA ILE A 106 0.18 4.73 11.86
C ILE A 106 -0.48 4.19 13.13
N ASN A 107 -1.05 5.08 13.95
CA ASN A 107 -1.81 4.78 15.16
C ASN A 107 -2.87 5.87 15.40
N SER A 108 -3.67 5.76 16.46
CA SER A 108 -4.75 6.72 16.79
C SER A 108 -4.28 8.17 16.93
N LYS A 109 -3.02 8.40 17.37
CA LYS A 109 -2.45 9.74 17.55
C LYS A 109 -1.98 10.37 16.22
N THR A 110 -1.64 9.54 15.23
CA THR A 110 -1.03 9.99 13.98
C THR A 110 -1.96 9.89 12.77
N VAL A 111 -3.02 9.06 12.83
CA VAL A 111 -3.92 8.78 11.70
C VAL A 111 -4.54 10.04 11.08
N GLY A 112 -4.86 11.05 11.90
CA GLY A 112 -5.51 12.29 11.41
C GLY A 112 -4.72 13.03 10.33
N LYS A 113 -3.37 13.01 10.41
CA LYS A 113 -2.53 13.64 9.38
C LYS A 113 -2.57 12.91 8.02
N TYR A 114 -2.80 11.59 8.04
CA TYR A 114 -2.95 10.80 6.80
C TYR A 114 -4.34 10.96 6.20
N VAL A 115 -5.38 10.98 7.02
CA VAL A 115 -6.78 11.21 6.59
C VAL A 115 -6.91 12.53 5.83
N ALA A 116 -6.17 13.57 6.21
CA ALA A 116 -6.17 14.87 5.55
C ALA A 116 -5.75 14.80 4.06
N LEU A 117 -4.93 13.82 3.69
CA LEU A 117 -4.47 13.57 2.31
C LEU A 117 -5.40 12.62 1.53
N LYS A 118 -6.47 12.14 2.17
CA LYS A 118 -7.52 11.32 1.56
C LYS A 118 -7.02 10.06 0.85
N PRO A 119 -6.15 9.23 1.45
CA PRO A 119 -5.87 7.93 0.87
C PRO A 119 -7.14 7.07 0.88
N GLU A 120 -7.25 6.17 -0.09
CA GLU A 120 -8.39 5.25 -0.17
C GLU A 120 -8.34 4.17 0.92
N ILE A 121 -7.13 3.74 1.28
CA ILE A 121 -6.89 2.70 2.29
C ILE A 121 -5.81 3.16 3.27
N ILE A 122 -6.08 2.99 4.56
CA ILE A 122 -5.09 3.16 5.63
C ILE A 122 -4.81 1.79 6.26
N ILE A 123 -3.56 1.35 6.20
CA ILE A 123 -3.11 0.05 6.70
C ILE A 123 -2.39 0.26 8.03
N VAL A 124 -2.90 -0.37 9.09
CA VAL A 124 -2.33 -0.27 10.42
C VAL A 124 -2.00 -1.66 10.94
N GLY A 125 -0.73 -1.92 11.18
CA GLY A 125 -0.22 -3.18 11.73
C GLY A 125 0.17 -3.03 13.21
N SER A 126 1.43 -2.72 13.46
CA SER A 126 2.01 -2.62 14.81
C SER A 126 1.31 -1.60 15.71
N GLY A 127 0.78 -0.51 15.15
CA GLY A 127 0.01 0.49 15.90
C GLY A 127 -1.18 -0.12 16.65
N ILE A 128 -1.85 -1.12 16.06
CA ILE A 128 -2.91 -1.87 16.73
C ILE A 128 -2.33 -3.06 17.49
N GLY A 129 -1.48 -3.87 16.85
CA GLY A 129 -1.00 -5.13 17.42
C GLY A 129 -0.15 -4.98 18.68
N HIS A 130 0.54 -3.86 18.86
CA HIS A 130 1.36 -3.56 20.04
C HIS A 130 0.69 -2.56 21.02
N ALA A 131 -0.56 -2.17 20.77
CA ALA A 131 -1.29 -1.33 21.69
C ALA A 131 -1.61 -2.10 22.98
N GLU A 132 -1.69 -1.38 24.11
CA GLU A 132 -2.12 -1.95 25.40
C GLU A 132 -3.54 -2.54 25.33
N ASP A 133 -4.43 -1.86 24.60
CA ASP A 133 -5.75 -2.37 24.21
C ASP A 133 -5.93 -2.24 22.69
N PRO A 134 -5.66 -3.33 21.93
CA PRO A 134 -5.78 -3.33 20.47
C PRO A 134 -7.19 -3.01 19.95
N LEU A 135 -8.23 -3.40 20.70
CA LEU A 135 -9.62 -3.13 20.31
C LEU A 135 -9.96 -1.65 20.45
N ALA A 136 -9.55 -1.04 21.57
CA ALA A 136 -9.75 0.39 21.80
C ALA A 136 -8.99 1.22 20.76
N GLU A 137 -7.73 0.84 20.46
CA GLU A 137 -6.91 1.49 19.45
C GLU A 137 -7.53 1.39 18.05
N ALA A 138 -7.99 0.22 17.63
CA ALA A 138 -8.66 0.03 16.35
C ALA A 138 -9.94 0.88 16.24
N LYS A 139 -10.73 0.96 17.32
CA LYS A 139 -11.93 1.82 17.37
C LYS A 139 -11.58 3.29 17.26
N ALA A 140 -10.54 3.74 17.97
CA ALA A 140 -10.08 5.13 17.93
C ALA A 140 -9.62 5.53 16.52
N ILE A 141 -8.82 4.66 15.85
CA ILE A 141 -8.41 4.86 14.47
C ILE A 141 -9.63 4.93 13.55
N LYS A 142 -10.55 3.97 13.64
CA LYS A 142 -11.77 3.94 12.81
C LYS A 142 -12.61 5.20 12.99
N SER A 143 -12.73 5.72 14.20
CA SER A 143 -13.49 6.95 14.48
C SER A 143 -12.86 8.19 13.84
N ALA A 144 -11.55 8.19 13.62
CA ALA A 144 -10.87 9.29 12.94
C ALA A 144 -11.04 9.28 11.40
N LEU A 145 -11.61 8.21 10.83
CA LEU A 145 -11.89 8.06 9.40
C LEU A 145 -13.31 8.54 9.01
N LEU A 146 -14.16 8.82 9.99
CA LEU A 146 -15.56 9.21 9.82
C LEU A 146 -15.75 10.70 10.01
#